data_3ef463c8104fbc64804590f186ab8b4d
#
_entry.id   3ef463c8104fbc64804590f186ab8b4d
#
_cell.length_a   1.000
_cell.length_b   1.000
_cell.length_c   1.000
_cell.angle_alpha   90.00
_cell.angle_beta   90.00
_cell.angle_gamma   90.00
#
_symmetry.space_group_name_H-M   'P 1'
#
loop_
_entity.id
_entity.type
_entity.pdbx_description
1 polymer ?
#
loop_
_entity_poly.entity_id
_entity_poly.type
_entity_poly.pdbx_seq_one_letter_code
_entity_poly.pdbx_strand_id
1 'polypeptide(L)'
;MDRKGIGWSAFILTMLPTQASGAGAFAQFDLNRVPSPCFVVDEVKLEENLKVLQLIRSKTDTKILLALKAFSMWAVGPLISKYLDGCCASGLWEARLARKYFAKKDEGKIVSTFSPAYHPHDIEEITDLSDHIIFNSPSQREKWGGDNLSISQGLRINPLNPEGLVGKYDPCRPGSRLGWPIDQVTESMIKDLDGLHLHTLCEQDFPPLDRTWSKVSSVLGKYLDQFSWINLGGGHHLTRTDYQVDELVEFLIQLRNETGAQILLEPGEAIALDAGILVGEVLDIMDAGVNHALLDLSATCHAPDVIEAPYRPSLLGDKEKGKYCYRLGGVSCLAGDVFGDYQLNEPLRIGQRIAFLDQAHYSMVKTNTFNGVPLPSIALWNSESDNLRIVKRFSFDDFEERLS
;
A
#
# COMPACT_ATOMS: atom_id res chain seq x y z
N MET A 1 -7.74 -49.20 5.26
CA MET A 1 -7.28 -47.99 5.95
C MET A 1 -7.46 -46.83 4.99
N ASP A 2 -8.59 -46.17 5.15
CA ASP A 2 -8.98 -45.01 4.29
C ASP A 2 -8.08 -43.82 4.54
N ARG A 3 -7.29 -43.47 3.57
CA ARG A 3 -6.65 -42.13 3.52
C ARG A 3 -7.67 -41.13 2.99
N LYS A 4 -8.48 -40.56 3.87
CA LYS A 4 -9.22 -39.36 3.53
C LYS A 4 -8.21 -38.23 3.31
N GLY A 5 -8.05 -37.83 2.05
CA GLY A 5 -7.29 -36.67 1.68
C GLY A 5 -7.85 -35.44 2.41
N ILE A 6 -6.99 -34.73 3.12
CA ILE A 6 -7.29 -33.41 3.66
C ILE A 6 -7.40 -32.52 2.42
N GLY A 7 -8.64 -32.27 2.00
CA GLY A 7 -8.92 -31.45 0.84
C GLY A 7 -8.47 -30.02 1.11
N TRP A 8 -7.70 -29.48 0.19
CA TRP A 8 -7.32 -28.07 0.11
C TRP A 8 -8.50 -27.10 0.08
N SER A 9 -9.73 -27.61 -0.12
CA SER A 9 -10.97 -26.85 -0.02
C SER A 9 -11.23 -26.20 1.36
N ALA A 10 -10.58 -26.66 2.43
CA ALA A 10 -10.71 -26.05 3.75
C ALA A 10 -9.80 -24.82 3.94
N PHE A 11 -8.78 -24.62 3.08
CA PHE A 11 -7.89 -23.46 3.10
C PHE A 11 -8.44 -22.27 2.28
N ILE A 12 -9.43 -22.50 1.44
CA ILE A 12 -10.02 -21.48 0.55
C ILE A 12 -10.98 -20.53 1.33
N LEU A 13 -11.35 -20.85 2.55
CA LEU A 13 -12.42 -20.16 3.31
C LEU A 13 -11.96 -18.90 4.07
N THR A 14 -10.71 -18.47 3.93
CA THR A 14 -10.21 -17.23 4.55
C THR A 14 -9.43 -16.33 3.61
N MET A 15 -9.57 -16.51 2.31
CA MET A 15 -8.99 -15.58 1.34
C MET A 15 -9.84 -14.32 1.29
N LEU A 16 -9.33 -13.24 1.87
CA LEU A 16 -9.93 -11.92 1.67
C LEU A 16 -9.80 -11.55 0.21
N PRO A 17 -10.86 -11.12 -0.42
CA PRO A 17 -10.78 -10.63 -1.77
C PRO A 17 -10.27 -9.19 -1.77
N THR A 18 -8.96 -8.97 -1.86
CA THR A 18 -8.49 -7.78 -2.56
C THR A 18 -8.81 -8.01 -4.02
N GLN A 19 -10.03 -7.72 -4.38
CA GLN A 19 -10.47 -7.87 -5.76
C GLN A 19 -10.34 -6.53 -6.45
N ALA A 20 -9.64 -6.52 -7.59
CA ALA A 20 -9.75 -5.44 -8.54
C ALA A 20 -11.23 -5.14 -8.80
N SER A 21 -11.60 -3.86 -8.87
CA SER A 21 -12.97 -3.45 -9.21
C SER A 21 -13.33 -3.88 -10.63
N GLY A 22 -12.31 -4.16 -11.47
CA GLY A 22 -12.43 -4.65 -12.83
C GLY A 22 -11.13 -4.46 -13.62
N ALA A 23 -11.15 -4.84 -14.88
CA ALA A 23 -9.99 -4.68 -15.76
C ALA A 23 -9.78 -3.23 -16.26
N GLY A 24 -10.80 -2.37 -16.15
CA GLY A 24 -10.71 -1.00 -16.65
C GLY A 24 -10.24 -0.93 -18.10
N ALA A 25 -9.35 0.02 -18.40
CA ALA A 25 -8.74 0.16 -19.72
C ALA A 25 -7.84 -1.04 -20.10
N PHE A 26 -7.32 -1.79 -19.12
CA PHE A 26 -6.50 -2.97 -19.38
C PHE A 26 -7.24 -4.11 -20.09
N ALA A 27 -8.58 -4.10 -20.13
CA ALA A 27 -9.36 -5.04 -20.92
C ALA A 27 -9.04 -4.98 -22.44
N GLN A 28 -8.51 -3.86 -22.91
CA GLN A 28 -8.14 -3.63 -24.31
C GLN A 28 -6.61 -3.52 -24.52
N PHE A 29 -5.83 -3.62 -23.46
CA PHE A 29 -4.38 -3.51 -23.56
C PHE A 29 -3.77 -4.78 -24.15
N ASP A 30 -2.98 -4.63 -25.21
CA ASP A 30 -2.23 -5.75 -25.79
C ASP A 30 -1.01 -6.09 -24.91
N LEU A 31 -1.08 -7.20 -24.19
CA LEU A 31 -0.05 -7.67 -23.26
C LEU A 31 1.30 -7.97 -23.93
N ASN A 32 1.33 -8.16 -25.28
CA ASN A 32 2.57 -8.41 -26.01
C ASN A 32 3.41 -7.15 -26.24
N ARG A 33 2.87 -5.97 -25.97
CA ARG A 33 3.59 -4.69 -26.10
C ARG A 33 4.68 -4.48 -25.05
N VAL A 34 4.67 -5.26 -23.98
CA VAL A 34 5.63 -5.15 -22.87
C VAL A 34 6.48 -6.41 -22.72
N PRO A 35 7.70 -6.31 -22.16
CA PRO A 35 8.46 -7.49 -21.79
C PRO A 35 7.72 -8.33 -20.74
N SER A 36 8.13 -9.57 -20.54
CA SER A 36 7.67 -10.41 -19.44
C SER A 36 8.87 -10.82 -18.58
N PRO A 37 8.74 -10.74 -17.24
CA PRO A 37 7.63 -10.16 -16.47
C PRO A 37 7.64 -8.62 -16.49
N CYS A 38 6.44 -7.98 -16.31
CA CYS A 38 6.35 -6.53 -16.32
C CYS A 38 5.16 -6.00 -15.48
N PHE A 39 5.40 -5.01 -14.64
CA PHE A 39 4.35 -4.14 -14.11
C PHE A 39 3.99 -3.06 -15.13
N VAL A 40 2.72 -2.87 -15.41
CA VAL A 40 2.22 -1.79 -16.29
C VAL A 40 1.28 -0.92 -15.47
N VAL A 41 1.59 0.37 -15.37
CA VAL A 41 0.78 1.36 -14.64
C VAL A 41 0.10 2.28 -15.63
N ASP A 42 -1.22 2.48 -15.50
CA ASP A 42 -2.01 3.41 -16.28
C ASP A 42 -2.02 4.80 -15.64
N GLU A 43 -1.43 5.79 -16.32
CA GLU A 43 -1.39 7.18 -15.86
C GLU A 43 -2.79 7.80 -15.74
N VAL A 44 -3.72 7.42 -16.61
CA VAL A 44 -5.09 7.97 -16.62
C VAL A 44 -5.82 7.52 -15.37
N LYS A 45 -5.82 6.22 -15.09
CA LYS A 45 -6.46 5.69 -13.88
C LYS A 45 -5.81 6.24 -12.60
N LEU A 46 -4.49 6.37 -12.59
CA LEU A 46 -3.78 6.99 -11.47
C LEU A 46 -4.23 8.45 -11.26
N GLU A 47 -4.37 9.24 -12.33
CA GLU A 47 -4.84 10.62 -12.26
C GLU A 47 -6.31 10.71 -11.82
N GLU A 48 -7.17 9.78 -12.24
CA GLU A 48 -8.56 9.68 -11.75
C GLU A 48 -8.60 9.51 -10.23
N ASN A 49 -7.82 8.58 -9.68
CA ASN A 49 -7.72 8.38 -8.24
C ASN A 49 -7.22 9.65 -7.53
N LEU A 50 -6.21 10.32 -8.07
CA LEU A 50 -5.69 11.57 -7.54
C LEU A 50 -6.72 12.71 -7.56
N LYS A 51 -7.60 12.77 -8.54
CA LYS A 51 -8.71 13.74 -8.60
C LYS A 51 -9.73 13.53 -7.49
N VAL A 52 -10.03 12.28 -7.11
CA VAL A 52 -10.89 11.98 -5.95
C VAL A 52 -10.25 12.54 -4.66
N LEU A 53 -8.96 12.31 -4.47
CA LEU A 53 -8.21 12.82 -3.31
C LEU A 53 -8.15 14.36 -3.32
N GLN A 54 -7.97 14.97 -4.48
CA GLN A 54 -8.01 16.44 -4.62
C GLN A 54 -9.39 17.00 -4.26
N LEU A 55 -10.48 16.33 -4.60
CA LEU A 55 -11.84 16.71 -4.22
C LEU A 55 -12.00 16.73 -2.69
N ILE A 56 -11.60 15.66 -2.01
CA ILE A 56 -11.62 15.57 -0.53
C ILE A 56 -10.81 16.74 0.05
N ARG A 57 -9.57 16.92 -0.41
CA ARG A 57 -8.67 17.98 0.02
C ARG A 57 -9.29 19.37 -0.15
N SER A 58 -9.89 19.67 -1.28
CA SER A 58 -10.48 20.98 -1.59
C SER A 58 -11.71 21.32 -0.74
N LYS A 59 -12.49 20.30 -0.36
CA LYS A 59 -13.68 20.47 0.48
C LYS A 59 -13.36 20.62 1.97
N THR A 60 -12.24 20.04 2.44
CA THR A 60 -11.95 19.87 3.87
C THR A 60 -10.72 20.63 4.34
N ASP A 61 -9.88 21.11 3.41
CA ASP A 61 -8.53 21.63 3.68
C ASP A 61 -7.60 20.62 4.41
N THR A 62 -7.93 19.32 4.30
CA THR A 62 -7.10 18.23 4.81
C THR A 62 -5.84 18.10 3.95
N LYS A 63 -4.69 17.89 4.57
CA LYS A 63 -3.45 17.56 3.85
C LYS A 63 -3.41 16.08 3.51
N ILE A 64 -3.12 15.77 2.26
CA ILE A 64 -3.05 14.37 1.79
C ILE A 64 -1.63 14.04 1.37
N LEU A 65 -1.06 13.01 2.00
CA LEU A 65 0.30 12.55 1.81
C LEU A 65 0.30 11.15 1.19
N LEU A 66 1.11 10.94 0.14
CA LEU A 66 1.33 9.59 -0.42
C LEU A 66 2.09 8.72 0.58
N ALA A 67 1.56 7.56 0.94
CA ALA A 67 2.30 6.55 1.71
C ALA A 67 3.24 5.74 0.80
N LEU A 68 4.53 6.05 0.83
CA LEU A 68 5.54 5.43 -0.05
C LEU A 68 5.67 3.91 0.16
N LYS A 69 5.39 3.42 1.36
CA LYS A 69 5.39 1.98 1.67
C LYS A 69 4.45 1.16 0.79
N ALA A 70 3.40 1.78 0.27
CA ALA A 70 2.41 1.11 -0.58
C ALA A 70 2.65 1.38 -2.06
N PHE A 71 3.07 2.59 -2.41
CA PHE A 71 3.33 2.98 -3.80
C PHE A 71 4.48 3.99 -3.87
N SER A 72 5.57 3.63 -4.53
CA SER A 72 6.76 4.47 -4.61
C SER A 72 7.36 4.57 -6.02
N MET A 73 6.56 4.35 -7.06
CA MET A 73 6.98 4.52 -8.46
C MET A 73 7.32 5.98 -8.75
N TRP A 74 8.58 6.36 -8.56
CA TRP A 74 9.03 7.75 -8.66
C TRP A 74 8.88 8.38 -10.05
N ALA A 75 8.74 7.58 -11.11
CA ALA A 75 8.51 8.08 -12.47
C ALA A 75 7.20 8.86 -12.61
N VAL A 76 6.22 8.63 -11.74
CA VAL A 76 4.95 9.38 -11.68
C VAL A 76 4.95 10.46 -10.59
N GLY A 77 6.10 10.71 -9.96
CA GLY A 77 6.26 11.73 -8.91
C GLY A 77 5.74 13.11 -9.30
N PRO A 78 6.05 13.65 -10.49
CA PRO A 78 5.53 14.94 -10.92
C PRO A 78 4.00 14.99 -11.03
N LEU A 79 3.37 13.88 -11.49
CA LEU A 79 1.91 13.77 -11.53
C LEU A 79 1.32 13.80 -10.11
N ILE A 80 1.86 13.00 -9.21
CA ILE A 80 1.40 12.92 -7.81
C ILE A 80 1.58 14.26 -7.10
N SER A 81 2.74 14.89 -7.24
CA SER A 81 3.04 16.20 -6.61
C SER A 81 2.08 17.31 -7.02
N LYS A 82 1.50 17.24 -8.23
CA LYS A 82 0.47 18.19 -8.69
C LYS A 82 -0.81 18.14 -7.83
N TYR A 83 -1.17 16.97 -7.30
CA TYR A 83 -2.44 16.74 -6.60
C TYR A 83 -2.31 16.69 -5.08
N LEU A 84 -1.20 16.14 -4.56
CA LEU A 84 -1.02 15.86 -3.14
C LEU A 84 -0.11 16.89 -2.45
N ASP A 85 -0.20 16.95 -1.11
CA ASP A 85 0.56 17.87 -0.28
C ASP A 85 1.97 17.35 0.06
N GLY A 86 2.25 16.08 -0.20
CA GLY A 86 3.55 15.49 0.10
C GLY A 86 3.52 13.97 0.23
N CYS A 87 4.42 13.44 1.05
CA CYS A 87 4.55 12.00 1.30
C CYS A 87 4.71 11.68 2.78
N CYS A 88 4.31 10.47 3.18
CA CYS A 88 4.80 9.87 4.40
C CYS A 88 5.82 8.77 4.10
N ALA A 89 6.87 8.72 4.91
CA ALA A 89 8.02 7.84 4.80
C ALA A 89 8.12 6.92 6.01
N SER A 90 8.58 5.67 5.80
CA SER A 90 8.75 4.68 6.86
C SER A 90 10.21 4.59 7.36
N GLY A 91 11.08 5.43 6.86
CA GLY A 91 12.49 5.51 7.22
C GLY A 91 13.32 6.36 6.26
N LEU A 92 14.63 6.38 6.47
CA LEU A 92 15.55 7.27 5.77
C LEU A 92 15.47 7.17 4.23
N TRP A 93 15.44 5.96 3.69
CA TRP A 93 15.49 5.81 2.23
C TRP A 93 14.19 6.27 1.55
N GLU A 94 13.05 6.06 2.20
CA GLU A 94 11.79 6.62 1.69
C GLU A 94 11.76 8.15 1.85
N ALA A 95 12.31 8.72 2.93
CA ALA A 95 12.42 10.16 3.10
C ALA A 95 13.31 10.81 2.02
N ARG A 96 14.45 10.18 1.68
CA ARG A 96 15.30 10.59 0.54
C ARG A 96 14.53 10.51 -0.78
N LEU A 97 13.80 9.41 -1.02
CA LEU A 97 13.00 9.22 -2.23
C LEU A 97 11.90 10.27 -2.33
N ALA A 98 11.20 10.54 -1.21
CA ALA A 98 10.18 11.57 -1.10
C ALA A 98 10.71 12.93 -1.55
N ARG A 99 11.79 13.41 -0.93
CA ARG A 99 12.39 14.71 -1.24
C ARG A 99 12.89 14.82 -2.66
N LYS A 100 13.44 13.74 -3.19
CA LYS A 100 14.02 13.74 -4.55
C LYS A 100 12.97 13.81 -5.64
N TYR A 101 11.83 13.13 -5.49
CA TYR A 101 10.92 12.89 -6.62
C TYR A 101 9.47 13.32 -6.41
N PHE A 102 8.99 13.43 -5.16
CA PHE A 102 7.56 13.62 -4.87
C PHE A 102 7.27 14.90 -4.09
N ALA A 103 8.10 15.23 -3.14
CA ALA A 103 7.80 16.23 -2.13
C ALA A 103 8.97 17.21 -1.95
N LYS A 104 9.21 18.03 -2.98
CA LYS A 104 10.30 19.00 -2.95
C LYS A 104 10.04 20.09 -1.92
N LYS A 105 11.08 20.45 -1.16
CA LYS A 105 10.98 21.41 -0.06
C LYS A 105 10.67 22.83 -0.55
N ASP A 106 11.25 23.24 -1.69
CA ASP A 106 11.01 24.52 -2.34
C ASP A 106 9.59 24.69 -2.91
N GLU A 107 8.87 23.57 -3.11
CA GLU A 107 7.46 23.56 -3.51
C GLU A 107 6.50 23.56 -2.28
N GLY A 108 7.02 23.66 -1.06
CA GLY A 108 6.22 23.64 0.19
C GLY A 108 5.56 22.28 0.47
N LYS A 109 6.12 21.19 -0.08
CA LYS A 109 5.60 19.84 0.11
C LYS A 109 6.10 19.22 1.41
N ILE A 110 5.22 18.48 2.07
CA ILE A 110 5.44 17.86 3.38
C ILE A 110 6.07 16.47 3.22
N VAL A 111 7.08 16.18 4.05
CA VAL A 111 7.52 14.82 4.33
C VAL A 111 7.27 14.51 5.80
N SER A 112 6.41 13.53 6.07
CA SER A 112 6.09 13.06 7.41
C SER A 112 6.70 11.68 7.61
N THR A 113 7.61 11.53 8.58
CA THR A 113 8.32 10.26 8.78
C THR A 113 7.90 9.57 10.07
N PHE A 114 7.45 8.32 9.94
CA PHE A 114 7.17 7.41 11.05
C PHE A 114 7.98 6.13 10.89
N SER A 115 8.70 5.72 11.94
CA SER A 115 9.28 4.38 12.04
C SER A 115 8.99 3.76 13.40
N PRO A 116 8.73 2.44 13.48
CA PRO A 116 8.57 1.74 14.76
C PRO A 116 9.80 1.87 15.66
N ALA A 117 10.99 2.03 15.06
CA ALA A 117 12.23 2.32 15.75
C ALA A 117 13.19 3.08 14.82
N TYR A 118 13.80 4.15 15.32
CA TYR A 118 14.80 4.93 14.59
C TYR A 118 16.20 4.42 14.89
N HIS A 119 17.00 4.22 13.83
CA HIS A 119 18.40 3.88 13.96
C HIS A 119 19.22 5.14 14.33
N PRO A 120 20.18 5.05 15.29
CA PRO A 120 20.96 6.21 15.72
C PRO A 120 21.71 6.94 14.59
N HIS A 121 22.13 6.21 13.55
CA HIS A 121 22.87 6.79 12.43
C HIS A 121 21.96 7.48 11.39
N ASP A 122 20.65 7.24 11.45
CA ASP A 122 19.72 7.75 10.45
C ASP A 122 18.93 8.97 10.93
N ILE A 123 18.83 9.17 12.26
CA ILE A 123 17.89 10.12 12.86
C ILE A 123 18.17 11.56 12.46
N GLU A 124 19.43 11.97 12.40
CA GLU A 124 19.83 13.33 12.03
C GLU A 124 19.37 13.64 10.59
N GLU A 125 19.70 12.76 9.64
CA GLU A 125 19.32 12.95 8.25
C GLU A 125 17.80 12.83 8.04
N ILE A 126 17.11 11.93 8.76
CA ILE A 126 15.64 11.86 8.74
C ILE A 126 15.05 13.20 9.18
N THR A 127 15.60 13.81 10.24
CA THR A 127 15.14 15.08 10.75
C THR A 127 15.32 16.22 9.72
N ASP A 128 16.45 16.23 9.02
CA ASP A 128 16.73 17.23 7.97
C ASP A 128 15.83 17.09 6.74
N LEU A 129 15.45 15.86 6.42
CA LEU A 129 14.60 15.54 5.27
C LEU A 129 13.11 15.66 5.55
N SER A 130 12.69 15.65 6.81
CA SER A 130 11.28 15.61 7.19
C SER A 130 10.79 16.97 7.67
N ASP A 131 9.47 17.18 7.63
CA ASP A 131 8.77 18.30 8.27
C ASP A 131 8.09 17.83 9.55
N HIS A 132 7.66 16.56 9.59
CA HIS A 132 7.12 15.91 10.78
C HIS A 132 7.92 14.66 11.10
N ILE A 133 8.29 14.47 12.36
CA ILE A 133 8.80 13.22 12.89
C ILE A 133 7.81 12.64 13.89
N ILE A 134 7.50 11.36 13.74
CA ILE A 134 6.47 10.68 14.54
C ILE A 134 7.14 9.57 15.35
N PHE A 135 7.08 9.68 16.65
CA PHE A 135 7.63 8.67 17.57
C PHE A 135 6.61 7.56 17.84
N ASN A 136 7.09 6.35 17.95
CA ASN A 136 6.28 5.17 18.24
C ASN A 136 6.03 4.98 19.74
N SER A 137 6.86 5.59 20.58
CA SER A 137 6.78 5.46 22.04
C SER A 137 7.33 6.71 22.74
N PRO A 138 6.92 6.96 24.01
CA PRO A 138 7.50 8.03 24.82
C PRO A 138 9.03 7.93 24.97
N SER A 139 9.57 6.73 25.10
CA SER A 139 11.02 6.53 25.20
C SER A 139 11.79 6.92 23.93
N GLN A 140 11.17 6.77 22.74
CA GLN A 140 11.77 7.30 21.50
C GLN A 140 11.78 8.83 21.53
N ARG A 141 10.68 9.45 21.95
CA ARG A 141 10.60 10.91 22.11
C ARG A 141 11.64 11.44 23.11
N GLU A 142 11.77 10.78 24.25
CA GLU A 142 12.78 11.13 25.27
C GLU A 142 14.19 11.07 24.71
N LYS A 143 14.49 10.04 23.90
CA LYS A 143 15.81 9.81 23.33
C LYS A 143 16.14 10.72 22.15
N TRP A 144 15.19 11.00 21.28
CA TRP A 144 15.42 11.63 19.97
C TRP A 144 14.69 12.94 19.76
N GLY A 145 13.69 13.24 20.60
CA GLY A 145 12.90 14.47 20.56
C GLY A 145 13.46 15.58 21.42
N GLY A 146 12.68 16.62 21.59
CA GLY A 146 12.94 17.75 22.47
C GLY A 146 13.06 19.08 21.74
N ASP A 147 13.23 20.16 22.52
CA ASP A 147 13.20 21.55 22.03
C ASP A 147 14.35 21.90 21.08
N ASN A 148 15.38 21.06 21.02
CA ASN A 148 16.54 21.25 20.13
C ASN A 148 16.27 20.80 18.68
N LEU A 149 15.17 20.10 18.42
CA LEU A 149 14.79 19.70 17.06
C LEU A 149 13.92 20.79 16.43
N SER A 150 14.38 21.32 15.31
CA SER A 150 13.62 22.31 14.50
C SER A 150 12.54 21.69 13.62
N ILE A 151 12.04 20.50 13.98
CA ILE A 151 11.04 19.73 13.24
C ILE A 151 9.80 19.50 14.10
N SER A 152 8.63 19.48 13.48
CA SER A 152 7.38 19.19 14.18
C SER A 152 7.32 17.73 14.64
N GLN A 153 6.97 17.55 15.93
CA GLN A 153 7.05 16.26 16.61
C GLN A 153 5.67 15.71 16.96
N GLY A 154 5.45 14.44 16.66
CA GLY A 154 4.21 13.74 16.99
C GLY A 154 4.44 12.40 17.68
N LEU A 155 3.37 11.87 18.27
CA LEU A 155 3.33 10.52 18.84
C LEU A 155 2.27 9.69 18.13
N ARG A 156 2.63 8.49 17.72
CA ARG A 156 1.66 7.51 17.22
C ARG A 156 0.94 6.84 18.38
N ILE A 157 -0.37 6.91 18.36
CA ILE A 157 -1.25 6.27 19.34
C ILE A 157 -1.89 5.02 18.73
N ASN A 158 -1.91 3.96 19.52
CA ASN A 158 -2.72 2.78 19.25
C ASN A 158 -4.02 2.89 20.06
N PRO A 159 -5.17 3.09 19.42
CA PRO A 159 -6.45 3.25 20.11
C PRO A 159 -6.98 1.95 20.73
N LEU A 160 -6.30 0.81 20.52
CA LEU A 160 -6.73 -0.52 20.99
C LEU A 160 -8.14 -0.86 20.49
N ASN A 161 -8.43 -0.49 19.24
CA ASN A 161 -9.68 -0.73 18.56
C ASN A 161 -9.41 -1.51 17.24
N PRO A 162 -9.28 -2.85 17.31
CA PRO A 162 -9.02 -3.66 16.13
C PRO A 162 -10.26 -3.68 15.24
N GLU A 163 -10.14 -3.18 14.03
CA GLU A 163 -11.18 -3.13 13.00
C GLU A 163 -10.80 -3.98 11.77
N GLY A 164 -9.55 -4.43 11.70
CA GLY A 164 -9.02 -5.15 10.54
C GLY A 164 -9.58 -6.56 10.40
N LEU A 165 -9.98 -6.91 9.18
CA LEU A 165 -10.47 -8.25 8.84
C LEU A 165 -9.39 -9.32 8.95
N VAL A 166 -8.12 -8.95 8.66
CA VAL A 166 -6.96 -9.84 8.81
C VAL A 166 -6.14 -9.42 10.02
N GLY A 167 -6.20 -10.18 11.10
CA GLY A 167 -5.49 -9.84 12.34
C GLY A 167 -3.98 -9.65 12.18
N LYS A 168 -3.33 -10.25 11.17
CA LYS A 168 -1.91 -10.04 10.87
C LYS A 168 -1.63 -8.62 10.38
N TYR A 169 -2.56 -8.00 9.67
CA TYR A 169 -2.45 -6.65 9.11
C TYR A 169 -3.14 -5.58 9.95
N ASP A 170 -3.85 -5.97 11.01
CA ASP A 170 -4.48 -5.02 11.92
C ASP A 170 -3.44 -4.39 12.86
N PRO A 171 -3.15 -3.09 12.72
CA PRO A 171 -2.18 -2.41 13.57
C PRO A 171 -2.64 -2.21 15.00
N CYS A 172 -3.94 -2.36 15.27
CA CYS A 172 -4.56 -2.18 16.59
C CYS A 172 -4.81 -3.48 17.35
N ARG A 173 -4.43 -4.63 16.77
CA ARG A 173 -4.59 -5.93 17.43
C ARG A 173 -3.84 -6.00 18.77
N PRO A 174 -4.28 -6.84 19.73
CA PRO A 174 -3.56 -7.08 20.96
C PRO A 174 -2.10 -7.48 20.71
N GLY A 175 -1.16 -6.86 21.44
CA GLY A 175 0.28 -7.09 21.28
C GLY A 175 0.92 -6.45 20.05
N SER A 176 0.22 -5.57 19.35
CA SER A 176 0.83 -4.78 18.26
C SER A 176 1.97 -3.92 18.80
N ARG A 177 3.08 -3.88 18.03
CA ARG A 177 4.24 -3.00 18.32
C ARG A 177 4.07 -1.59 17.77
N LEU A 178 2.94 -1.27 17.13
CA LEU A 178 2.74 -0.03 16.39
C LEU A 178 1.86 0.94 17.18
N GLY A 179 2.46 2.05 17.60
CA GLY A 179 1.83 3.09 18.37
C GLY A 179 1.76 2.80 19.88
N TRP A 180 1.73 3.86 20.67
CA TRP A 180 1.60 3.77 22.12
C TRP A 180 0.13 3.49 22.51
N PRO A 181 -0.14 2.52 23.42
CA PRO A 181 -1.50 2.17 23.84
C PRO A 181 -2.22 3.38 24.44
N ILE A 182 -3.41 3.67 23.95
CA ILE A 182 -4.18 4.86 24.35
C ILE A 182 -4.53 4.89 25.84
N ASP A 183 -4.75 3.74 26.46
CA ASP A 183 -5.03 3.56 27.88
C ASP A 183 -3.83 3.84 28.80
N GLN A 184 -2.61 3.92 28.22
CA GLN A 184 -1.38 4.25 28.92
C GLN A 184 -0.91 5.68 28.65
N VAL A 185 -1.65 6.46 27.88
CA VAL A 185 -1.30 7.86 27.58
C VAL A 185 -1.53 8.72 28.82
N THR A 186 -0.50 9.46 29.22
CA THR A 186 -0.56 10.47 30.27
C THR A 186 -0.39 11.87 29.68
N GLU A 187 -0.86 12.88 30.38
CA GLU A 187 -0.69 14.29 29.97
C GLU A 187 0.78 14.65 29.72
N SER A 188 1.69 14.19 30.59
CA SER A 188 3.11 14.47 30.44
C SER A 188 3.73 13.85 29.17
N MET A 189 3.16 12.78 28.63
CA MET A 189 3.65 12.14 27.40
C MET A 189 3.26 12.91 26.14
N ILE A 190 2.15 13.63 26.17
CA ILE A 190 1.61 14.36 25.02
C ILE A 190 1.78 15.87 25.12
N LYS A 191 2.11 16.37 26.31
CA LYS A 191 2.45 17.76 26.51
C LYS A 191 3.63 18.16 25.61
N ASP A 192 3.59 19.33 25.03
CA ASP A 192 4.61 19.88 24.14
C ASP A 192 4.84 19.07 22.85
N LEU A 193 3.87 18.24 22.45
CA LEU A 193 3.82 17.63 21.11
C LEU A 193 3.03 18.52 20.16
N ASP A 194 3.53 18.63 18.93
CA ASP A 194 2.81 19.34 17.87
C ASP A 194 1.67 18.50 17.28
N GLY A 195 1.82 17.18 17.30
CA GLY A 195 0.89 16.32 16.58
C GLY A 195 0.57 14.97 17.19
N LEU A 196 -0.62 14.51 16.81
CA LEU A 196 -1.13 13.17 17.08
C LEU A 196 -1.17 12.35 15.78
N HIS A 197 -0.65 11.13 15.80
CA HIS A 197 -0.70 10.24 14.65
C HIS A 197 -1.45 8.94 14.97
N LEU A 198 -2.34 8.58 14.07
CA LEU A 198 -3.06 7.31 14.04
C LEU A 198 -2.75 6.60 12.70
N HIS A 199 -2.73 5.29 12.69
CA HIS A 199 -2.76 4.49 11.47
C HIS A 199 -3.35 3.14 11.84
N THR A 200 -4.65 2.98 11.65
CA THR A 200 -5.47 1.96 12.34
C THR A 200 -6.20 1.05 11.38
N LEU A 201 -6.28 1.41 10.11
CA LEU A 201 -7.06 0.72 9.10
C LEU A 201 -6.17 -0.09 8.14
N CYS A 202 -6.76 -1.08 7.50
CA CYS A 202 -6.20 -1.85 6.41
C CYS A 202 -7.33 -2.32 5.49
N GLU A 203 -7.37 -1.80 4.26
CA GLU A 203 -8.34 -2.13 3.20
C GLU A 203 -9.81 -1.98 3.65
N GLN A 204 -10.13 -0.85 4.28
CA GLN A 204 -11.45 -0.63 4.89
C GLN A 204 -12.18 0.58 4.31
N ASP A 205 -13.45 0.70 4.68
CA ASP A 205 -14.33 1.82 4.38
C ASP A 205 -14.25 2.91 5.45
N PHE A 206 -15.10 3.94 5.35
CA PHE A 206 -15.14 5.05 6.31
C PHE A 206 -15.62 4.65 7.72
N PRO A 207 -16.69 3.84 7.94
CA PRO A 207 -17.24 3.60 9.27
C PRO A 207 -16.24 3.07 10.33
N PRO A 208 -15.25 2.22 10.01
CA PRO A 208 -14.17 1.86 10.95
C PRO A 208 -13.32 3.04 11.41
N LEU A 209 -13.08 4.05 10.56
CA LEU A 209 -12.37 5.27 10.95
C LEU A 209 -13.18 6.07 11.97
N ASP A 210 -14.47 6.26 11.73
CA ASP A 210 -15.38 6.99 12.62
C ASP A 210 -15.46 6.33 14.01
N ARG A 211 -15.62 4.99 14.08
CA ARG A 211 -15.59 4.25 15.35
C ARG A 211 -14.25 4.39 16.07
N THR A 212 -13.15 4.31 15.33
CA THR A 212 -11.81 4.48 15.90
C THR A 212 -11.63 5.89 16.44
N TRP A 213 -12.05 6.91 15.71
CA TRP A 213 -12.02 8.29 16.20
C TRP A 213 -12.89 8.52 17.43
N SER A 214 -14.09 7.96 17.45
CA SER A 214 -14.97 8.00 18.63
C SER A 214 -14.27 7.43 19.87
N LYS A 215 -13.48 6.37 19.74
CA LYS A 215 -12.67 5.84 20.83
C LYS A 215 -11.56 6.80 21.24
N VAL A 216 -10.84 7.38 20.28
CA VAL A 216 -9.75 8.34 20.56
C VAL A 216 -10.29 9.57 21.26
N SER A 217 -11.36 10.19 20.75
CA SER A 217 -11.97 11.39 21.33
C SER A 217 -12.54 11.15 22.72
N SER A 218 -13.07 9.96 23.00
CA SER A 218 -13.57 9.62 24.35
C SER A 218 -12.47 9.57 25.41
N VAL A 219 -11.22 9.29 25.03
CA VAL A 219 -10.08 9.18 25.96
C VAL A 219 -9.23 10.45 25.98
N LEU A 220 -8.94 11.00 24.78
CA LEU A 220 -8.03 12.13 24.62
C LEU A 220 -8.73 13.46 24.39
N GLY A 221 -10.08 13.51 24.35
CA GLY A 221 -10.85 14.69 23.96
C GLY A 221 -10.43 16.00 24.60
N LYS A 222 -10.13 15.98 25.90
CA LYS A 222 -9.67 17.17 26.65
C LYS A 222 -8.27 17.68 26.29
N TYR A 223 -7.56 16.97 25.42
CA TYR A 223 -6.21 17.32 25.00
C TYR A 223 -6.11 17.61 23.51
N LEU A 224 -7.17 17.39 22.73
CA LEU A 224 -7.11 17.43 21.27
C LEU A 224 -6.85 18.85 20.72
N ASP A 225 -7.26 19.88 21.44
CA ASP A 225 -7.10 21.29 21.09
C ASP A 225 -5.65 21.81 21.22
N GLN A 226 -4.77 21.04 21.87
CA GLN A 226 -3.35 21.39 21.96
C GLN A 226 -2.55 21.05 20.70
N PHE A 227 -3.05 20.13 19.87
CA PHE A 227 -2.29 19.65 18.71
C PHE A 227 -2.43 20.60 17.52
N SER A 228 -1.31 20.96 16.91
CA SER A 228 -1.28 21.72 15.66
C SER A 228 -1.74 20.87 14.48
N TRP A 229 -1.54 19.56 14.54
CA TRP A 229 -2.01 18.62 13.53
C TRP A 229 -2.43 17.27 14.11
N ILE A 230 -3.38 16.64 13.41
CA ILE A 230 -3.85 15.28 13.67
C ILE A 230 -3.77 14.51 12.36
N ASN A 231 -2.96 13.46 12.35
CA ASN A 231 -2.77 12.57 11.22
C ASN A 231 -3.56 11.28 11.45
N LEU A 232 -4.56 11.03 10.65
CA LEU A 232 -5.43 9.84 10.74
C LEU A 232 -4.85 8.62 10.03
N GLY A 233 -3.69 8.78 9.36
CA GLY A 233 -3.04 7.71 8.61
C GLY A 233 -3.76 7.34 7.32
N GLY A 234 -3.59 6.09 6.91
CA GLY A 234 -4.19 5.51 5.70
C GLY A 234 -4.86 4.18 5.99
N GLY A 235 -4.90 3.31 4.97
CA GLY A 235 -5.46 1.97 5.07
C GLY A 235 -6.96 1.90 4.77
N HIS A 236 -7.54 2.98 4.24
CA HIS A 236 -8.89 2.98 3.72
C HIS A 236 -8.91 3.31 2.21
N HIS A 237 -9.83 2.67 1.50
CA HIS A 237 -9.87 2.69 0.03
C HIS A 237 -10.64 3.92 -0.50
N LEU A 238 -10.12 5.12 -0.22
CA LEU A 238 -10.71 6.44 -0.53
C LEU A 238 -11.17 6.60 -1.99
N THR A 239 -10.55 5.90 -2.91
CA THR A 239 -10.78 6.02 -4.36
C THR A 239 -11.61 4.89 -4.93
N ARG A 240 -12.03 3.94 -4.09
CA ARG A 240 -12.97 2.90 -4.50
C ARG A 240 -14.35 3.50 -4.74
N THR A 241 -15.04 3.05 -5.78
CA THR A 241 -16.29 3.66 -6.26
C THR A 241 -17.44 3.62 -5.24
N ASP A 242 -17.43 2.65 -4.32
CA ASP A 242 -18.42 2.46 -3.26
C ASP A 242 -18.01 3.04 -1.90
N TYR A 243 -16.83 3.71 -1.81
CA TYR A 243 -16.38 4.36 -0.60
C TYR A 243 -17.24 5.58 -0.25
N GLN A 244 -17.53 5.77 1.04
CA GLN A 244 -18.40 6.82 1.57
C GLN A 244 -17.66 8.18 1.64
N VAL A 245 -17.36 8.77 0.47
CA VAL A 245 -16.58 10.02 0.36
C VAL A 245 -17.28 11.20 1.04
N ASP A 246 -18.59 11.34 0.87
CA ASP A 246 -19.32 12.48 1.44
C ASP A 246 -19.36 12.41 2.98
N GLU A 247 -19.56 11.22 3.56
CA GLU A 247 -19.50 11.00 5.00
C GLU A 247 -18.09 11.32 5.55
N LEU A 248 -17.04 10.90 4.85
CA LEU A 248 -15.68 11.27 5.22
C LEU A 248 -15.45 12.78 5.19
N VAL A 249 -15.96 13.46 4.16
CA VAL A 249 -15.82 14.93 4.04
C VAL A 249 -16.49 15.63 5.21
N GLU A 250 -17.72 15.24 5.57
CA GLU A 250 -18.44 15.80 6.72
C GLU A 250 -17.66 15.56 8.02
N PHE A 251 -17.17 14.35 8.22
CA PHE A 251 -16.36 13.98 9.38
C PHE A 251 -15.07 14.82 9.48
N LEU A 252 -14.34 15.01 8.39
CA LEU A 252 -13.08 15.76 8.39
C LEU A 252 -13.32 17.25 8.69
N ILE A 253 -14.41 17.83 8.17
CA ILE A 253 -14.81 19.22 8.47
C ILE A 253 -15.16 19.36 9.96
N GLN A 254 -15.97 18.43 10.49
CA GLN A 254 -16.35 18.44 11.90
C GLN A 254 -15.12 18.28 12.79
N LEU A 255 -14.26 17.31 12.52
CA LEU A 255 -13.04 17.06 13.27
C LEU A 255 -12.13 18.30 13.35
N ARG A 256 -11.93 18.96 12.21
CA ARG A 256 -11.14 20.19 12.14
C ARG A 256 -11.76 21.31 12.96
N ASN A 257 -13.07 21.49 12.90
CA ASN A 257 -13.78 22.52 13.65
C ASN A 257 -13.72 22.27 15.17
N GLU A 258 -13.80 21.02 15.60
CA GLU A 258 -13.75 20.62 17.01
C GLU A 258 -12.35 20.77 17.62
N THR A 259 -11.31 20.46 16.85
CA THR A 259 -9.93 20.42 17.37
C THR A 259 -9.11 21.65 17.03
N GLY A 260 -9.45 22.38 15.98
CA GLY A 260 -8.63 23.46 15.42
C GLY A 260 -7.36 22.97 14.71
N ALA A 261 -7.08 21.69 14.72
CA ALA A 261 -5.87 21.09 14.16
C ALA A 261 -5.91 20.99 12.63
N GLN A 262 -4.74 21.02 11.98
CA GLN A 262 -4.61 20.60 10.60
C GLN A 262 -4.78 19.08 10.51
N ILE A 263 -5.76 18.61 9.75
CA ILE A 263 -5.96 17.17 9.55
C ILE A 263 -5.09 16.68 8.40
N LEU A 264 -4.51 15.48 8.58
CA LEU A 264 -3.72 14.79 7.55
C LEU A 264 -4.27 13.37 7.30
N LEU A 265 -4.18 12.93 6.05
CA LEU A 265 -4.42 11.55 5.62
C LEU A 265 -3.21 11.01 4.88
N GLU A 266 -2.96 9.70 4.99
CA GLU A 266 -1.81 9.01 4.37
C GLU A 266 -2.27 7.85 3.45
N PRO A 267 -3.07 8.09 2.39
CA PRO A 267 -3.39 7.05 1.45
C PRO A 267 -2.13 6.52 0.75
N GLY A 268 -2.10 5.22 0.55
CA GLY A 268 -1.04 4.56 -0.22
C GLY A 268 -1.66 3.76 -1.35
N GLU A 269 -2.20 2.61 -1.05
CA GLU A 269 -2.89 1.72 -1.97
C GLU A 269 -4.01 2.45 -2.74
N ALA A 270 -4.85 3.24 -2.07
CA ALA A 270 -5.92 3.99 -2.70
C ALA A 270 -5.45 4.92 -3.85
N ILE A 271 -4.18 5.35 -3.88
CA ILE A 271 -3.65 6.15 -4.96
C ILE A 271 -3.50 5.33 -6.23
N ALA A 272 -3.01 4.09 -6.11
CA ALA A 272 -2.72 3.21 -7.23
C ALA A 272 -3.77 2.10 -7.43
N LEU A 273 -4.91 2.19 -6.74
CA LEU A 273 -6.00 1.21 -6.81
C LEU A 273 -6.50 1.07 -8.25
N ASP A 274 -6.55 -0.17 -8.74
CA ASP A 274 -6.91 -0.53 -10.12
C ASP A 274 -6.04 0.15 -11.21
N ALA A 275 -4.95 0.81 -10.84
CA ALA A 275 -4.12 1.57 -11.77
C ALA A 275 -3.00 0.74 -12.43
N GLY A 276 -2.87 -0.55 -12.12
CA GLY A 276 -1.81 -1.33 -12.77
C GLY A 276 -2.01 -2.83 -12.75
N ILE A 277 -1.29 -3.48 -13.65
CA ILE A 277 -1.30 -4.93 -13.84
C ILE A 277 0.11 -5.51 -13.74
N LEU A 278 0.20 -6.79 -13.39
CA LEU A 278 1.41 -7.59 -13.49
C LEU A 278 1.26 -8.58 -14.66
N VAL A 279 2.02 -8.36 -15.73
CA VAL A 279 2.04 -9.18 -16.93
C VAL A 279 3.06 -10.29 -16.79
N GLY A 280 2.65 -11.52 -17.11
CA GLY A 280 3.52 -12.69 -17.18
C GLY A 280 3.25 -13.55 -18.42
N GLU A 281 4.10 -14.54 -18.62
CA GLU A 281 4.01 -15.50 -19.71
C GLU A 281 3.91 -16.94 -19.19
N VAL A 282 3.08 -17.76 -19.83
CA VAL A 282 3.00 -19.20 -19.55
C VAL A 282 4.22 -19.88 -20.15
N LEU A 283 5.07 -20.44 -19.29
CA LEU A 283 6.30 -21.16 -19.70
C LEU A 283 6.06 -22.65 -19.96
N ASP A 284 5.16 -23.26 -19.16
CA ASP A 284 4.88 -24.70 -19.29
C ASP A 284 3.46 -25.01 -18.79
N ILE A 285 2.91 -26.13 -19.27
CA ILE A 285 1.59 -26.65 -18.85
C ILE A 285 1.76 -28.14 -18.55
N MET A 286 1.38 -28.57 -17.34
CA MET A 286 1.49 -29.96 -16.94
C MET A 286 0.27 -30.42 -16.13
N ASP A 287 -0.06 -31.70 -16.23
CA ASP A 287 -1.04 -32.39 -15.39
C ASP A 287 -0.33 -33.19 -14.31
N ALA A 288 -0.57 -32.78 -13.04
CA ALA A 288 -0.10 -33.51 -11.86
C ALA A 288 -1.28 -33.83 -10.93
N GLY A 289 -2.40 -34.28 -11.52
CA GLY A 289 -3.66 -34.48 -10.83
C GLY A 289 -4.54 -33.21 -10.77
N VAL A 290 -3.94 -32.06 -11.10
CA VAL A 290 -4.59 -30.80 -11.48
C VAL A 290 -3.79 -30.20 -12.64
N ASN A 291 -4.45 -29.47 -13.53
CA ASN A 291 -3.75 -28.75 -14.59
C ASN A 291 -2.97 -27.58 -14.01
N HIS A 292 -1.66 -27.59 -14.12
CA HIS A 292 -0.79 -26.47 -13.78
C HIS A 292 -0.44 -25.66 -15.02
N ALA A 293 -0.40 -24.34 -14.90
CA ALA A 293 0.31 -23.47 -15.82
C ALA A 293 1.44 -22.77 -15.04
N LEU A 294 2.68 -23.03 -15.44
CA LEU A 294 3.86 -22.43 -14.82
C LEU A 294 4.21 -21.14 -15.55
N LEU A 295 4.44 -20.10 -14.78
CA LEU A 295 4.61 -18.73 -15.27
C LEU A 295 6.06 -18.29 -15.10
N ASP A 296 6.52 -17.32 -15.90
CA ASP A 296 7.74 -16.55 -15.62
C ASP A 296 7.59 -15.57 -14.45
N LEU A 297 6.42 -15.55 -13.83
CA LEU A 297 6.13 -14.85 -12.59
C LEU A 297 6.43 -15.74 -11.37
N SER A 298 6.46 -15.11 -10.20
CA SER A 298 6.52 -15.78 -8.90
C SER A 298 5.65 -15.03 -7.89
N ALA A 299 4.74 -15.72 -7.23
CA ALA A 299 3.97 -15.14 -6.14
C ALA A 299 4.92 -14.68 -5.01
N THR A 300 5.93 -15.51 -4.67
CA THR A 300 6.94 -15.19 -3.66
C THR A 300 7.77 -13.95 -4.00
N CYS A 301 8.12 -13.76 -5.28
CA CYS A 301 9.03 -12.68 -5.70
C CYS A 301 8.30 -11.42 -6.15
N HIS A 302 7.14 -11.54 -6.81
CA HIS A 302 6.49 -10.44 -7.51
C HIS A 302 5.16 -10.00 -6.87
N ALA A 303 4.54 -10.86 -6.06
CA ALA A 303 3.32 -10.58 -5.31
C ALA A 303 3.34 -11.27 -3.94
N PRO A 304 4.30 -10.93 -3.05
CA PRO A 304 4.52 -11.68 -1.80
C PRO A 304 3.31 -11.73 -0.87
N ASP A 305 2.40 -10.76 -0.95
CA ASP A 305 1.18 -10.75 -0.13
C ASP A 305 0.26 -11.94 -0.43
N VAL A 306 0.33 -12.53 -1.63
CA VAL A 306 -0.36 -13.78 -1.96
C VAL A 306 0.03 -14.92 -1.01
N ILE A 307 1.29 -14.92 -0.54
CA ILE A 307 1.83 -15.92 0.40
C ILE A 307 1.70 -15.45 1.85
N GLU A 308 2.01 -14.17 2.12
CA GLU A 308 2.09 -13.60 3.47
C GLU A 308 0.74 -13.47 4.15
N ALA A 309 -0.28 -13.06 3.41
CA ALA A 309 -1.68 -12.98 3.86
C ALA A 309 -2.58 -13.48 2.73
N PRO A 310 -2.69 -14.80 2.59
CA PRO A 310 -3.19 -15.45 1.39
C PRO A 310 -4.46 -14.83 0.83
N TYR A 311 -4.34 -14.30 -0.38
CA TYR A 311 -5.45 -13.88 -1.22
C TYR A 311 -5.22 -14.40 -2.65
N ARG A 312 -6.26 -14.44 -3.45
CA ARG A 312 -6.20 -14.83 -4.85
C ARG A 312 -6.28 -13.56 -5.71
N PRO A 313 -5.16 -13.11 -6.34
CA PRO A 313 -5.18 -11.93 -7.20
C PRO A 313 -6.20 -12.10 -8.33
N SER A 314 -6.89 -11.03 -8.70
CA SER A 314 -7.78 -11.04 -9.87
C SER A 314 -6.97 -11.25 -11.14
N LEU A 315 -7.42 -12.17 -12.00
CA LEU A 315 -6.77 -12.46 -13.28
C LEU A 315 -7.64 -11.93 -14.44
N LEU A 316 -7.02 -11.26 -15.39
CA LEU A 316 -7.70 -10.83 -16.61
C LEU A 316 -8.25 -12.06 -17.36
N GLY A 317 -9.56 -12.09 -17.55
CA GLY A 317 -10.24 -13.20 -18.23
C GLY A 317 -10.69 -14.35 -17.34
N ASP A 318 -10.41 -14.33 -16.02
CA ASP A 318 -10.96 -15.29 -15.06
C ASP A 318 -12.48 -15.29 -15.05
N LYS A 319 -13.09 -16.44 -14.83
CA LYS A 319 -14.55 -16.66 -14.83
C LYS A 319 -14.96 -17.47 -13.60
N GLU A 320 -16.14 -17.22 -13.09
CA GLU A 320 -16.72 -18.08 -12.04
C GLU A 320 -16.94 -19.51 -12.50
N LYS A 321 -17.27 -19.71 -13.77
CA LYS A 321 -17.57 -21.01 -14.40
C LYS A 321 -16.93 -21.06 -15.78
N GLY A 322 -15.62 -21.24 -15.82
CA GLY A 322 -14.87 -21.47 -17.05
C GLY A 322 -14.80 -22.94 -17.44
N LYS A 323 -14.50 -23.23 -18.68
CA LYS A 323 -14.36 -24.61 -19.19
C LYS A 323 -13.04 -25.27 -18.75
N TYR A 324 -12.01 -24.47 -18.53
CA TYR A 324 -10.65 -24.92 -18.22
C TYR A 324 -10.22 -24.34 -16.88
N CYS A 325 -9.80 -25.22 -15.98
CA CYS A 325 -9.28 -24.82 -14.66
C CYS A 325 -7.77 -25.04 -14.64
N TYR A 326 -7.03 -24.02 -14.22
CA TYR A 326 -5.58 -24.10 -14.06
C TYR A 326 -5.17 -23.58 -12.68
N ARG A 327 -4.21 -24.28 -12.07
CA ARG A 327 -3.43 -23.75 -10.95
C ARG A 327 -2.26 -22.97 -11.53
N LEU A 328 -2.22 -21.67 -11.29
CA LEU A 328 -1.13 -20.81 -11.76
C LEU A 328 0.01 -20.85 -10.74
N GLY A 329 1.13 -21.43 -11.14
CA GLY A 329 2.34 -21.59 -10.33
C GLY A 329 3.46 -20.67 -10.79
N GLY A 330 4.30 -20.25 -9.84
CA GLY A 330 5.48 -19.46 -10.13
C GLY A 330 6.69 -20.30 -10.53
N VAL A 331 7.77 -19.59 -10.92
CA VAL A 331 9.03 -20.18 -11.42
C VAL A 331 10.03 -20.50 -10.31
N SER A 332 9.78 -20.07 -9.07
CA SER A 332 10.70 -20.37 -7.97
C SER A 332 10.60 -21.82 -7.49
N CYS A 333 11.65 -22.29 -6.80
CA CYS A 333 11.68 -23.64 -6.22
C CYS A 333 10.89 -23.76 -4.90
N LEU A 334 10.21 -22.70 -4.45
CA LEU A 334 9.34 -22.78 -3.28
C LEU A 334 8.06 -23.53 -3.63
N ALA A 335 7.78 -24.63 -2.94
CA ALA A 335 6.59 -25.45 -3.20
C ALA A 335 5.26 -24.68 -3.10
N GLY A 336 5.21 -23.63 -2.29
CA GLY A 336 4.06 -22.75 -2.11
C GLY A 336 4.00 -21.55 -3.07
N ASP A 337 4.85 -21.50 -4.10
CA ASP A 337 4.87 -20.41 -5.09
C ASP A 337 3.71 -20.55 -6.07
N VAL A 338 2.50 -20.26 -5.60
CA VAL A 338 1.23 -20.45 -6.32
C VAL A 338 0.37 -19.21 -6.13
N PHE A 339 -0.17 -18.67 -7.23
CA PHE A 339 -1.09 -17.55 -7.24
C PHE A 339 -2.54 -17.97 -6.90
N GLY A 340 -2.93 -19.19 -7.29
CA GLY A 340 -4.26 -19.75 -7.06
C GLY A 340 -4.79 -20.58 -8.21
N ASP A 341 -6.07 -20.97 -8.10
CA ASP A 341 -6.79 -21.71 -9.12
C ASP A 341 -7.72 -20.75 -9.88
N TYR A 342 -7.65 -20.80 -11.24
CA TYR A 342 -8.38 -19.88 -12.13
C TYR A 342 -9.15 -20.66 -13.19
N GLN A 343 -10.30 -20.11 -13.59
CA GLN A 343 -11.17 -20.71 -14.59
C GLN A 343 -11.25 -19.84 -15.85
N LEU A 344 -10.98 -20.43 -17.00
CA LEU A 344 -10.92 -19.74 -18.28
C LEU A 344 -11.87 -20.39 -19.29
N ASN A 345 -12.36 -19.62 -20.25
CA ASN A 345 -13.19 -20.14 -21.33
C ASN A 345 -12.40 -20.83 -22.43
N GLU A 346 -11.15 -20.42 -22.61
CA GLU A 346 -10.21 -20.99 -23.59
C GLU A 346 -9.02 -21.63 -22.87
N PRO A 347 -8.43 -22.68 -23.45
CA PRO A 347 -7.25 -23.31 -22.87
C PRO A 347 -6.05 -22.37 -22.97
N LEU A 348 -5.22 -22.35 -21.90
CA LEU A 348 -3.92 -21.70 -21.93
C LEU A 348 -2.96 -22.38 -22.91
N ARG A 349 -2.01 -21.61 -23.43
CA ARG A 349 -0.95 -22.09 -24.34
C ARG A 349 0.40 -21.60 -23.83
N ILE A 350 1.44 -22.40 -24.04
CA ILE A 350 2.82 -21.97 -23.79
C ILE A 350 3.12 -20.74 -24.67
N GLY A 351 3.76 -19.73 -24.08
CA GLY A 351 4.01 -18.43 -24.71
C GLY A 351 2.85 -17.45 -24.62
N GLN A 352 1.70 -17.85 -24.07
CA GLN A 352 0.57 -16.95 -23.89
C GLN A 352 0.84 -15.96 -22.76
N ARG A 353 0.56 -14.67 -23.01
CA ARG A 353 0.59 -13.61 -21.98
C ARG A 353 -0.68 -13.65 -21.14
N ILE A 354 -0.50 -13.45 -19.85
CA ILE A 354 -1.57 -13.27 -18.86
C ILE A 354 -1.31 -12.02 -18.03
N ALA A 355 -2.32 -11.51 -17.34
CA ALA A 355 -2.16 -10.35 -16.46
C ALA A 355 -2.95 -10.51 -15.18
N PHE A 356 -2.29 -10.33 -14.03
CA PHE A 356 -2.95 -10.11 -12.76
C PHE A 356 -3.31 -8.63 -12.61
N LEU A 357 -4.54 -8.36 -12.20
CA LEU A 357 -5.09 -7.01 -12.04
C LEU A 357 -4.72 -6.44 -10.66
N ASP A 358 -4.75 -5.11 -10.56
CA ASP A 358 -4.53 -4.35 -9.32
C ASP A 358 -3.19 -4.66 -8.64
N GLN A 359 -2.09 -4.63 -9.41
CA GLN A 359 -0.75 -5.00 -8.94
C GLN A 359 0.23 -3.82 -8.91
N ALA A 360 -0.23 -2.56 -9.01
CA ALA A 360 0.66 -1.39 -9.02
C ALA A 360 1.19 -1.00 -7.63
N HIS A 361 0.45 -1.30 -6.58
CA HIS A 361 0.81 -0.91 -5.22
C HIS A 361 1.72 -1.93 -4.52
N TYR A 362 1.40 -2.44 -3.34
CA TYR A 362 2.26 -3.30 -2.51
C TYR A 362 3.05 -4.38 -3.27
N SER A 363 2.50 -4.98 -4.30
CA SER A 363 3.21 -5.98 -5.11
C SER A 363 4.50 -5.44 -5.69
N MET A 364 4.47 -4.23 -6.29
CA MET A 364 5.66 -3.62 -6.90
C MET A 364 6.73 -3.25 -5.87
N VAL A 365 6.35 -2.69 -4.70
CA VAL A 365 7.32 -2.24 -3.69
C VAL A 365 7.89 -3.38 -2.86
N LYS A 366 7.22 -4.55 -2.81
CA LYS A 366 7.65 -5.72 -2.04
C LYS A 366 8.42 -6.75 -2.87
N THR A 367 8.67 -6.49 -4.15
CA THR A 367 9.40 -7.43 -5.03
C THR A 367 10.76 -7.80 -4.46
N ASN A 368 11.18 -9.04 -4.72
CA ASN A 368 12.48 -9.57 -4.35
C ASN A 368 13.03 -10.51 -5.44
N THR A 369 14.27 -10.96 -5.26
CA THR A 369 14.97 -11.80 -6.23
C THR A 369 15.31 -13.19 -5.65
N PHE A 370 14.43 -13.75 -4.83
CA PHE A 370 14.61 -15.10 -4.32
C PHE A 370 14.79 -16.11 -5.48
N ASN A 371 15.65 -17.11 -5.33
CA ASN A 371 16.05 -18.07 -6.37
C ASN A 371 16.68 -17.45 -7.65
N GLY A 372 17.10 -16.18 -7.62
CA GLY A 372 17.58 -15.49 -8.81
C GLY A 372 16.45 -15.17 -9.81
N VAL A 373 15.19 -15.17 -9.38
CA VAL A 373 14.06 -14.77 -10.22
C VAL A 373 14.21 -13.29 -10.58
N PRO A 374 14.23 -12.92 -11.87
CA PRO A 374 14.40 -11.52 -12.29
C PRO A 374 13.27 -10.63 -11.80
N LEU A 375 13.58 -9.39 -11.44
CA LEU A 375 12.55 -8.40 -11.13
C LEU A 375 11.73 -8.05 -12.38
N PRO A 376 10.40 -7.87 -12.28
CA PRO A 376 9.58 -7.43 -13.40
C PRO A 376 9.98 -6.05 -13.87
N SER A 377 10.09 -5.87 -15.18
CA SER A 377 10.22 -4.54 -15.78
C SER A 377 9.10 -3.63 -15.33
N ILE A 378 9.27 -2.31 -15.43
CA ILE A 378 8.24 -1.34 -15.09
C ILE A 378 7.90 -0.52 -16.34
N ALA A 379 6.64 -0.48 -16.70
CA ALA A 379 6.11 0.29 -17.82
C ALA A 379 5.08 1.31 -17.32
N LEU A 380 4.99 2.42 -18.02
CA LEU A 380 3.98 3.43 -17.84
C LEU A 380 3.20 3.57 -19.14
N TRP A 381 1.90 3.46 -19.03
CA TRP A 381 0.95 3.53 -20.12
C TRP A 381 -0.04 4.66 -19.88
N ASN A 382 -0.39 5.38 -20.91
CA ASN A 382 -1.48 6.34 -20.88
C ASN A 382 -2.61 5.80 -21.75
N SER A 383 -3.69 5.36 -21.13
CA SER A 383 -4.79 4.66 -21.82
C SER A 383 -5.61 5.55 -22.74
N GLU A 384 -5.57 6.88 -22.62
CA GLU A 384 -6.25 7.80 -23.52
C GLU A 384 -5.44 8.05 -24.81
N SER A 385 -4.14 8.30 -24.67
CA SER A 385 -3.26 8.57 -25.83
C SER A 385 -2.60 7.33 -26.40
N ASP A 386 -2.78 6.18 -25.75
CA ASP A 386 -2.10 4.90 -26.02
C ASP A 386 -0.56 4.97 -26.02
N ASN A 387 0.00 5.98 -25.37
CA ASN A 387 1.44 6.11 -25.22
C ASN A 387 1.96 5.13 -24.17
N LEU A 388 2.92 4.27 -24.56
CA LEU A 388 3.56 3.28 -23.70
C LEU A 388 5.07 3.51 -23.67
N ARG A 389 5.64 3.55 -22.46
CA ARG A 389 7.09 3.61 -22.27
C ARG A 389 7.57 2.64 -21.21
N ILE A 390 8.68 1.97 -21.47
CA ILE A 390 9.37 1.17 -20.44
C ILE A 390 10.20 2.12 -19.59
N VAL A 391 9.87 2.20 -18.31
CA VAL A 391 10.51 3.10 -17.33
C VAL A 391 11.78 2.49 -16.76
N LYS A 392 11.73 1.20 -16.43
CA LYS A 392 12.88 0.46 -15.89
C LYS A 392 12.89 -0.97 -16.44
N ARG A 393 14.08 -1.41 -16.84
CA ARG A 393 14.41 -2.82 -17.03
C ARG A 393 15.43 -3.18 -15.97
N PHE A 394 15.33 -4.41 -15.48
CA PHE A 394 16.31 -4.96 -14.55
C PHE A 394 17.20 -5.96 -15.29
N SER A 395 18.46 -6.06 -14.87
CA SER A 395 19.49 -6.92 -15.43
C SER A 395 20.03 -7.89 -14.38
N PHE A 396 20.94 -8.75 -14.79
CA PHE A 396 21.70 -9.59 -13.87
C PHE A 396 22.49 -8.76 -12.85
N ASP A 397 22.99 -7.59 -13.24
CA ASP A 397 23.74 -6.69 -12.36
C ASP A 397 22.90 -6.27 -11.14
N ASP A 398 21.59 -5.94 -11.33
CA ASP A 398 20.68 -5.61 -10.23
C ASP A 398 20.54 -6.76 -9.20
N PHE A 399 20.72 -8.01 -9.63
CA PHE A 399 20.74 -9.18 -8.75
C PHE A 399 22.11 -9.39 -8.09
N GLU A 400 23.19 -9.32 -8.88
CA GLU A 400 24.55 -9.56 -8.43
C GLU A 400 25.00 -8.52 -7.39
N GLU A 401 24.87 -7.23 -7.70
CA GLU A 401 25.26 -6.11 -6.82
C GLU A 401 24.55 -6.14 -5.45
N ARG A 402 23.39 -6.78 -5.35
CA ARG A 402 22.68 -6.93 -4.09
C ARG A 402 23.31 -7.96 -3.16
N LEU A 403 24.06 -8.90 -3.69
CA LEU A 403 24.55 -10.08 -2.96
C LEU A 403 26.03 -9.99 -2.59
N SER A 404 26.80 -9.06 -3.13
CA SER A 404 28.23 -8.93 -2.82
C SER A 404 28.74 -7.50 -2.95
#